data_c7dcdf488042c7d07d9f14d102059c13
#
_entry.id   c7dcdf488042c7d07d9f14d102059c13
#
_cell.length_a   1.000
_cell.length_b   1.000
_cell.length_c   1.000
_cell.angle_alpha   90.00
_cell.angle_beta   90.00
_cell.angle_gamma   90.00
#
_symmetry.space_group_name_H-M   'P 1'
#
loop_
_entity.id
_entity.type
_entity.pdbx_description
1 polymer ?
#
loop_
_entity_poly.entity_id
_entity_poly.type
_entity_poly.pdbx_seq_one_letter_code
_entity_poly.pdbx_strand_id
1 'polypeptide(L)'
;MIPLVSVITPCYNGANYIAACIESVLAQTLVNWEMLIVDDCSTDNSAEIILSYVKKDTRIRFFQTNKPSGSPAIPRNIAIDNAKGHYFAFLDCDDLWLPRKLEEQYSYAEANNYLFVYSNYEKITSEGIRNERVITVKSQAKYSDILKSGEIPCLTAFLHRSCVGKLRFVPAPKEDYVFWLLILKQAIVAYNTNTTLALYRDSLASRSSDKVAMLKNQWKIVRHLERVNFFYSLYCMAIYSLKGLRKYIR
;
A
#
# COMPACT_ATOMS: atom_id res chain seq x y z
N MET A 1 -5.90 -10.30 23.47
CA MET A 1 -4.85 -10.99 22.68
C MET A 1 -4.19 -9.94 21.79
N ILE A 2 -2.85 -9.96 21.66
CA ILE A 2 -2.16 -9.04 20.75
C ILE A 2 -2.40 -9.51 19.31
N PRO A 3 -2.84 -8.65 18.38
CA PRO A 3 -3.05 -9.06 17.00
C PRO A 3 -1.72 -9.41 16.30
N LEU A 4 -1.75 -10.37 15.38
CA LEU A 4 -0.59 -10.68 14.53
C LEU A 4 -0.38 -9.56 13.49
N VAL A 5 -1.45 -9.09 12.88
CA VAL A 5 -1.40 -8.11 11.79
C VAL A 5 -2.23 -6.89 12.11
N SER A 6 -1.68 -5.71 11.88
CA SER A 6 -2.41 -4.44 11.84
C SER A 6 -2.62 -4.02 10.38
N VAL A 7 -3.87 -3.97 9.96
CA VAL A 7 -4.29 -3.46 8.65
C VAL A 7 -4.41 -1.94 8.74
N ILE A 8 -3.67 -1.23 7.90
CA ILE A 8 -3.54 0.23 7.89
C ILE A 8 -4.33 0.78 6.70
N THR A 9 -5.43 1.48 6.97
CA THR A 9 -6.37 1.95 5.95
C THR A 9 -6.64 3.43 6.08
N PRO A 10 -6.05 4.28 5.22
CA PRO A 10 -6.46 5.68 5.09
C PRO A 10 -7.79 5.74 4.33
N CYS A 11 -8.66 6.67 4.71
CA CYS A 11 -9.92 6.94 4.02
C CYS A 11 -10.12 8.43 3.81
N TYR A 12 -10.51 8.83 2.62
CA TYR A 12 -10.97 10.19 2.30
C TYR A 12 -12.00 10.11 1.18
N ASN A 13 -13.25 10.52 1.47
CA ASN A 13 -14.38 10.47 0.52
C ASN A 13 -14.51 9.10 -0.18
N GLY A 14 -14.47 8.04 0.62
CA GLY A 14 -14.48 6.65 0.17
C GLY A 14 -15.83 5.94 0.35
N ALA A 15 -16.95 6.66 0.54
CA ALA A 15 -18.26 6.07 0.85
C ALA A 15 -18.70 4.98 -0.12
N ASN A 16 -18.32 5.10 -1.41
CA ASN A 16 -18.67 4.12 -2.43
C ASN A 16 -17.87 2.81 -2.33
N TYR A 17 -16.76 2.79 -1.60
CA TYR A 17 -15.79 1.68 -1.64
C TYR A 17 -15.49 1.09 -0.27
N ILE A 18 -15.51 1.91 0.79
CA ILE A 18 -15.03 1.53 2.11
C ILE A 18 -15.74 0.30 2.70
N ALA A 19 -17.03 0.12 2.43
CA ALA A 19 -17.76 -1.06 2.88
C ALA A 19 -17.17 -2.33 2.28
N ALA A 20 -16.95 -2.38 0.95
CA ALA A 20 -16.36 -3.53 0.28
C ALA A 20 -14.90 -3.77 0.73
N CYS A 21 -14.14 -2.71 0.97
CA CYS A 21 -12.79 -2.78 1.53
C CYS A 21 -12.79 -3.48 2.89
N ILE A 22 -13.65 -3.05 3.83
CA ILE A 22 -13.79 -3.67 5.16
C ILE A 22 -14.22 -5.13 5.05
N GLU A 23 -15.22 -5.44 4.23
CA GLU A 23 -15.69 -6.81 4.01
C GLU A 23 -14.58 -7.73 3.47
N SER A 24 -13.67 -7.21 2.63
CA SER A 24 -12.53 -7.98 2.15
C SER A 24 -11.53 -8.34 3.25
N VAL A 25 -11.44 -7.53 4.32
CA VAL A 25 -10.63 -7.81 5.51
C VAL A 25 -11.36 -8.76 6.45
N LEU A 26 -12.66 -8.60 6.63
CA LEU A 26 -13.50 -9.52 7.43
C LEU A 26 -13.48 -10.94 6.86
N ALA A 27 -13.37 -11.07 5.54
CA ALA A 27 -13.31 -12.36 4.83
C ALA A 27 -11.91 -13.04 4.88
N GLN A 28 -10.92 -12.47 5.55
CA GLN A 28 -9.58 -13.06 5.63
C GLN A 28 -9.58 -14.36 6.43
N THR A 29 -8.89 -15.39 5.90
CA THR A 29 -8.73 -16.70 6.57
C THR A 29 -7.88 -16.61 7.84
N LEU A 30 -6.87 -15.73 7.89
CA LEU A 30 -6.18 -15.38 9.12
C LEU A 30 -7.07 -14.45 9.96
N VAL A 31 -7.53 -14.90 11.12
CA VAL A 31 -8.49 -14.16 11.95
C VAL A 31 -7.88 -13.25 13.01
N ASN A 32 -6.57 -13.41 13.31
CA ASN A 32 -5.87 -12.64 14.35
C ASN A 32 -5.28 -11.34 13.77
N TRP A 33 -6.15 -10.39 13.46
CA TRP A 33 -5.79 -9.05 12.97
C TRP A 33 -6.58 -7.96 13.70
N GLU A 34 -6.09 -6.75 13.60
CA GLU A 34 -6.85 -5.51 13.84
C GLU A 34 -6.84 -4.67 12.55
N MET A 35 -7.89 -3.88 12.33
CA MET A 35 -7.96 -2.92 11.21
C MET A 35 -8.09 -1.51 11.77
N LEU A 36 -7.14 -0.64 11.42
CA LEU A 36 -7.14 0.76 11.82
C LEU A 36 -7.50 1.62 10.60
N ILE A 37 -8.70 2.18 10.63
CA ILE A 37 -9.21 3.05 9.57
C ILE A 37 -9.11 4.49 10.06
N VAL A 38 -8.38 5.32 9.32
CA VAL A 38 -8.20 6.73 9.64
C VAL A 38 -8.86 7.58 8.57
N ASP A 39 -9.97 8.22 8.93
CA ASP A 39 -10.69 9.15 8.09
C ASP A 39 -10.00 10.51 8.04
N ASP A 40 -9.69 11.00 6.85
CA ASP A 40 -9.01 12.28 6.63
C ASP A 40 -10.00 13.46 6.49
N CYS A 41 -10.97 13.57 7.41
CA CYS A 41 -12.05 14.53 7.36
C CYS A 41 -12.90 14.41 6.09
N SER A 42 -13.41 13.22 5.80
CA SER A 42 -14.34 13.00 4.69
C SER A 42 -15.58 13.89 4.81
N THR A 43 -16.08 14.34 3.68
CA THR A 43 -17.30 15.16 3.55
C THR A 43 -18.50 14.35 3.06
N ASP A 44 -18.29 13.08 2.75
CA ASP A 44 -19.33 12.10 2.38
C ASP A 44 -19.67 11.19 3.60
N ASN A 45 -20.45 10.14 3.36
CA ASN A 45 -20.89 9.23 4.42
C ASN A 45 -19.83 8.20 4.86
N SER A 46 -18.54 8.37 4.49
CA SER A 46 -17.47 7.42 4.82
C SER A 46 -17.38 7.12 6.32
N ALA A 47 -17.36 8.16 7.15
CA ALA A 47 -17.24 8.02 8.60
C ALA A 47 -18.42 7.25 9.21
N GLU A 48 -19.64 7.52 8.76
CA GLU A 48 -20.86 6.81 9.21
C GLU A 48 -20.79 5.31 8.87
N ILE A 49 -20.39 4.99 7.64
CA ILE A 49 -20.23 3.61 7.20
C ILE A 49 -19.20 2.90 8.07
N ILE A 50 -18.00 3.48 8.27
CA ILE A 50 -16.95 2.88 9.09
C ILE A 50 -17.45 2.63 10.52
N LEU A 51 -18.09 3.62 11.14
CA LEU A 51 -18.61 3.51 12.50
C LEU A 51 -19.67 2.41 12.65
N SER A 52 -20.42 2.11 11.59
CA SER A 52 -21.36 0.99 11.57
C SER A 52 -20.67 -0.37 11.69
N TYR A 53 -19.47 -0.53 11.11
CA TYR A 53 -18.64 -1.73 11.23
C TYR A 53 -17.92 -1.81 12.58
N VAL A 54 -17.41 -0.69 13.11
CA VAL A 54 -16.80 -0.63 14.44
C VAL A 54 -17.76 -1.13 15.52
N LYS A 55 -19.06 -0.84 15.39
CA LYS A 55 -20.09 -1.35 16.33
C LYS A 55 -20.31 -2.86 16.25
N LYS A 56 -19.97 -3.48 15.11
CA LYS A 56 -20.22 -4.93 14.85
C LYS A 56 -18.98 -5.78 15.14
N ASP A 57 -17.77 -5.24 14.97
CA ASP A 57 -16.52 -5.99 15.14
C ASP A 57 -15.47 -5.14 15.87
N THR A 58 -15.10 -5.57 17.07
CA THR A 58 -14.14 -4.86 17.94
C THR A 58 -12.71 -4.85 17.42
N ARG A 59 -12.38 -5.65 16.40
CA ARG A 59 -11.08 -5.64 15.73
C ARG A 59 -10.92 -4.42 14.82
N ILE A 60 -12.02 -3.75 14.45
CA ILE A 60 -12.03 -2.55 13.60
C ILE A 60 -12.00 -1.32 14.51
N ARG A 61 -11.04 -0.45 14.26
CA ARG A 61 -10.81 0.77 15.05
C ARG A 61 -10.86 1.99 14.14
N PHE A 62 -11.62 3.00 14.54
CA PHE A 62 -11.78 4.25 13.81
C PHE A 62 -10.96 5.36 14.45
N PHE A 63 -10.32 6.15 13.61
CA PHE A 63 -9.64 7.39 13.96
C PHE A 63 -9.98 8.46 12.92
N GLN A 64 -9.78 9.72 13.26
CA GLN A 64 -9.99 10.84 12.34
C GLN A 64 -8.86 11.85 12.48
N THR A 65 -8.49 12.50 11.39
CA THR A 65 -7.57 13.64 11.42
C THR A 65 -8.29 14.90 11.92
N ASN A 66 -7.56 15.85 12.50
CA ASN A 66 -8.16 17.11 12.98
C ASN A 66 -8.55 18.07 11.83
N LYS A 67 -7.97 17.87 10.64
CA LYS A 67 -8.23 18.62 9.41
C LYS A 67 -7.78 17.79 8.21
N PRO A 68 -8.32 18.02 7.01
CA PRO A 68 -7.88 17.33 5.80
C PRO A 68 -6.38 17.49 5.62
N SER A 69 -5.67 16.40 5.47
CA SER A 69 -4.21 16.39 5.34
C SER A 69 -3.73 16.53 3.90
N GLY A 70 -4.61 16.24 2.93
CA GLY A 70 -4.31 16.25 1.51
C GLY A 70 -3.38 15.13 1.04
N SER A 71 -3.09 14.15 1.93
CA SER A 71 -2.20 13.03 1.61
C SER A 71 -2.52 11.83 2.50
N PRO A 72 -2.54 10.59 1.98
CA PRO A 72 -2.72 9.38 2.79
C PRO A 72 -1.54 9.12 3.76
N ALA A 73 -0.44 9.86 3.66
CA ALA A 73 0.72 9.72 4.55
C ALA A 73 0.37 9.97 6.02
N ILE A 74 -0.38 11.04 6.32
CA ILE A 74 -0.77 11.40 7.68
C ILE A 74 -1.74 10.38 8.29
N PRO A 75 -2.86 10.02 7.63
CA PRO A 75 -3.72 8.95 8.12
C PRO A 75 -2.99 7.62 8.34
N ARG A 76 -2.09 7.20 7.42
CA ARG A 76 -1.31 5.98 7.62
C ARG A 76 -0.40 6.07 8.84
N ASN A 77 0.23 7.22 9.10
CA ASN A 77 1.07 7.41 10.28
C ASN A 77 0.26 7.31 11.57
N ILE A 78 -0.93 7.94 11.64
CA ILE A 78 -1.83 7.82 12.78
C ILE A 78 -2.18 6.34 13.04
N ALA A 79 -2.49 5.59 11.98
CA ALA A 79 -2.77 4.16 12.11
C ALA A 79 -1.55 3.38 12.61
N ILE A 80 -0.34 3.60 12.06
CA ILE A 80 0.90 2.94 12.49
C ILE A 80 1.20 3.23 13.97
N ASP A 81 1.00 4.47 14.42
CA ASP A 81 1.27 4.89 15.81
C ASP A 81 0.33 4.20 16.82
N ASN A 82 -0.90 3.87 16.38
CA ASN A 82 -1.91 3.24 17.21
C ASN A 82 -1.99 1.70 17.03
N ALA A 83 -1.25 1.15 16.08
CA ALA A 83 -1.25 -0.26 15.75
C ALA A 83 -0.54 -1.10 16.81
N LYS A 84 -1.03 -2.32 17.05
CA LYS A 84 -0.53 -3.26 18.06
C LYS A 84 0.07 -4.54 17.46
N GLY A 85 -0.21 -4.84 16.19
CA GLY A 85 0.21 -6.05 15.51
C GLY A 85 1.73 -6.16 15.31
N HIS A 86 2.21 -7.37 15.13
CA HIS A 86 3.61 -7.67 14.82
C HIS A 86 3.96 -7.34 13.36
N TYR A 87 2.96 -7.37 12.48
CA TYR A 87 3.06 -7.03 11.08
C TYR A 87 2.14 -5.87 10.72
N PHE A 88 2.54 -5.08 9.73
CA PHE A 88 1.72 -4.08 9.07
C PHE A 88 1.34 -4.55 7.68
N ALA A 89 0.07 -4.45 7.33
CA ALA A 89 -0.44 -4.63 5.98
C ALA A 89 -1.22 -3.38 5.57
N PHE A 90 -1.08 -2.92 4.34
CA PHE A 90 -1.64 -1.65 3.88
C PHE A 90 -2.76 -1.90 2.89
N LEU A 91 -3.88 -1.23 3.06
CA LEU A 91 -5.04 -1.33 2.18
C LEU A 91 -5.69 0.05 2.03
N ASP A 92 -5.71 0.59 0.83
CA ASP A 92 -6.42 1.83 0.56
C ASP A 92 -7.93 1.57 0.49
N CYS A 93 -8.75 2.55 0.86
CA CYS A 93 -10.19 2.36 1.06
C CYS A 93 -10.97 2.00 -0.22
N ASP A 94 -10.37 2.15 -1.39
CA ASP A 94 -10.93 1.83 -2.70
C ASP A 94 -10.46 0.48 -3.27
N ASP A 95 -9.51 -0.19 -2.61
CA ASP A 95 -8.96 -1.48 -3.01
C ASP A 95 -9.54 -2.66 -2.21
N LEU A 96 -9.28 -3.90 -2.68
CA LEU A 96 -9.76 -5.12 -2.04
C LEU A 96 -8.65 -6.15 -1.89
N TRP A 97 -8.81 -7.05 -0.92
CA TRP A 97 -7.96 -8.22 -0.75
C TRP A 97 -8.67 -9.52 -1.08
N LEU A 98 -7.91 -10.50 -1.57
CA LEU A 98 -8.39 -11.87 -1.70
C LEU A 98 -8.33 -12.58 -0.33
N PRO A 99 -9.20 -13.57 -0.05
CA PRO A 99 -9.40 -14.12 1.29
C PRO A 99 -8.15 -14.68 1.99
N ARG A 100 -7.17 -15.20 1.23
CA ARG A 100 -5.97 -15.83 1.79
C ARG A 100 -4.76 -14.90 1.93
N LYS A 101 -4.93 -13.60 1.67
CA LYS A 101 -3.79 -12.67 1.61
C LYS A 101 -2.99 -12.61 2.90
N LEU A 102 -3.63 -12.39 4.02
CA LEU A 102 -2.93 -12.27 5.29
C LEU A 102 -2.28 -13.59 5.71
N GLU A 103 -2.98 -14.71 5.52
CA GLU A 103 -2.46 -16.04 5.83
C GLU A 103 -1.22 -16.39 5.00
N GLU A 104 -1.29 -16.21 3.68
CA GLU A 104 -0.19 -16.56 2.78
C GLU A 104 1.03 -15.67 3.01
N GLN A 105 0.84 -14.36 3.17
CA GLN A 105 1.95 -13.45 3.41
C GLN A 105 2.59 -13.67 4.79
N TYR A 106 1.78 -13.91 5.82
CA TYR A 106 2.28 -14.23 7.16
C TYR A 106 3.09 -15.53 7.15
N SER A 107 2.51 -16.61 6.61
CA SER A 107 3.19 -17.92 6.54
C SER A 107 4.49 -17.83 5.72
N TYR A 108 4.49 -17.11 4.61
CA TYR A 108 5.67 -16.92 3.77
C TYR A 108 6.76 -16.11 4.47
N ALA A 109 6.38 -15.04 5.20
CA ALA A 109 7.30 -14.23 5.98
C ALA A 109 7.96 -15.03 7.10
N GLU A 110 7.17 -15.76 7.91
CA GLU A 110 7.66 -16.54 9.03
C GLU A 110 8.55 -17.71 8.58
N ALA A 111 8.11 -18.48 7.58
CA ALA A 111 8.86 -19.64 7.08
C ALA A 111 10.25 -19.28 6.54
N ASN A 112 10.46 -18.06 6.08
CA ASN A 112 11.71 -17.59 5.45
C ASN A 112 12.44 -16.51 6.27
N ASN A 113 11.90 -16.08 7.41
CA ASN A 113 12.39 -14.94 8.20
C ASN A 113 12.47 -13.63 7.38
N TYR A 114 11.48 -13.39 6.51
CA TYR A 114 11.43 -12.19 5.68
C TYR A 114 10.73 -11.03 6.41
N LEU A 115 11.38 -9.88 6.46
CA LEU A 115 10.84 -8.69 7.11
C LEU A 115 9.93 -7.86 6.20
N PHE A 116 10.03 -8.02 4.88
CA PHE A 116 9.21 -7.33 3.91
C PHE A 116 8.77 -8.30 2.81
N VAL A 117 7.47 -8.54 2.74
CA VAL A 117 6.84 -9.40 1.74
C VAL A 117 5.83 -8.59 0.95
N TYR A 118 5.63 -8.93 -0.32
CA TYR A 118 4.60 -8.35 -1.17
C TYR A 118 4.03 -9.42 -2.12
N SER A 119 3.03 -9.08 -2.92
CA SER A 119 2.36 -10.03 -3.80
C SER A 119 2.12 -9.46 -5.20
N ASN A 120 1.74 -10.32 -6.12
CA ASN A 120 1.08 -9.92 -7.36
C ASN A 120 -0.32 -9.38 -7.03
N TYR A 121 -0.91 -8.65 -7.97
CA TYR A 121 -2.26 -8.12 -7.85
C TYR A 121 -3.01 -8.20 -9.19
N GLU A 122 -4.32 -8.14 -9.11
CA GLU A 122 -5.19 -8.05 -10.27
C GLU A 122 -5.83 -6.67 -10.32
N LYS A 123 -6.08 -6.15 -11.51
CA LYS A 123 -6.85 -4.92 -11.68
C LYS A 123 -8.32 -5.23 -11.75
N ILE A 124 -9.14 -4.39 -11.10
CA ILE A 124 -10.60 -4.41 -11.18
C ILE A 124 -11.12 -3.07 -11.71
N THR A 125 -12.33 -3.07 -12.25
CA THR A 125 -12.99 -1.84 -12.71
C THR A 125 -13.39 -0.95 -11.52
N SER A 126 -13.85 0.28 -11.81
CA SER A 126 -14.43 1.18 -10.81
C SER A 126 -15.60 0.55 -10.03
N GLU A 127 -16.37 -0.32 -10.68
CA GLU A 127 -17.50 -1.05 -10.09
C GLU A 127 -17.06 -2.30 -9.30
N GLY A 128 -15.75 -2.64 -9.31
CA GLY A 128 -15.21 -3.82 -8.64
C GLY A 128 -15.27 -5.11 -9.45
N ILE A 129 -15.55 -5.03 -10.75
CA ILE A 129 -15.58 -6.21 -11.62
C ILE A 129 -14.14 -6.63 -11.96
N ARG A 130 -13.84 -7.92 -11.77
CA ARG A 130 -12.56 -8.51 -12.12
C ARG A 130 -12.45 -8.62 -13.64
N ASN A 131 -11.31 -8.22 -14.18
CA ASN A 131 -11.04 -8.28 -15.62
C ASN A 131 -9.90 -9.27 -15.97
N GLU A 132 -9.51 -10.10 -15.00
CA GLU A 132 -8.44 -11.11 -15.10
C GLU A 132 -7.06 -10.52 -15.47
N ARG A 133 -6.91 -9.21 -15.41
CA ARG A 133 -5.65 -8.54 -15.70
C ARG A 133 -4.72 -8.62 -14.49
N VAL A 134 -4.02 -9.74 -14.39
CA VAL A 134 -3.00 -9.96 -13.35
C VAL A 134 -1.73 -9.19 -13.68
N ILE A 135 -1.22 -8.45 -12.69
CA ILE A 135 0.06 -7.77 -12.76
C ILE A 135 1.06 -8.57 -11.92
N THR A 136 1.95 -9.24 -12.62
CA THR A 136 3.07 -9.95 -12.00
C THR A 136 4.22 -8.99 -11.77
N VAL A 137 4.70 -8.94 -10.53
CA VAL A 137 5.84 -8.13 -10.11
C VAL A 137 7.06 -9.01 -9.87
N LYS A 138 8.26 -8.43 -9.75
CA LYS A 138 9.50 -9.18 -9.53
C LYS A 138 9.42 -10.10 -8.31
N SER A 139 10.16 -11.21 -8.32
CA SER A 139 10.24 -12.15 -7.20
C SER A 139 10.91 -11.55 -5.96
N GLN A 140 11.82 -10.60 -6.15
CA GLN A 140 12.45 -9.85 -5.06
C GLN A 140 12.79 -8.42 -5.52
N ALA A 141 12.88 -7.50 -4.57
CA ALA A 141 13.21 -6.12 -4.81
C ALA A 141 14.14 -5.56 -3.71
N LYS A 142 15.23 -4.93 -4.14
CA LYS A 142 16.16 -4.17 -3.30
C LYS A 142 15.94 -2.67 -3.53
N TYR A 143 16.55 -1.83 -2.70
CA TYR A 143 16.54 -0.39 -2.88
C TYR A 143 16.84 0.05 -4.32
N SER A 144 17.91 -0.50 -4.92
CA SER A 144 18.31 -0.17 -6.29
C SER A 144 17.31 -0.59 -7.37
N ASP A 145 16.47 -1.59 -7.11
CA ASP A 145 15.41 -2.03 -8.03
C ASP A 145 14.23 -1.09 -7.97
N ILE A 146 13.78 -0.78 -6.75
CA ILE A 146 12.64 0.10 -6.52
C ILE A 146 12.96 1.52 -6.99
N LEU A 147 14.19 2.01 -6.77
CA LEU A 147 14.63 3.32 -7.25
C LEU A 147 14.42 3.50 -8.77
N LYS A 148 14.51 2.41 -9.54
CA LYS A 148 14.35 2.37 -11.00
C LYS A 148 12.96 2.00 -11.50
N SER A 149 12.05 1.55 -10.64
CA SER A 149 10.79 0.97 -11.13
C SER A 149 9.53 1.32 -10.32
N GLY A 150 9.65 1.53 -9.01
CA GLY A 150 8.49 1.80 -8.16
C GLY A 150 7.47 0.64 -8.12
N GLU A 151 7.92 -0.61 -8.08
CA GLU A 151 7.12 -1.81 -8.39
C GLU A 151 6.38 -2.44 -7.21
N ILE A 152 6.37 -1.89 -6.00
CA ILE A 152 5.60 -2.47 -4.87
C ILE A 152 4.35 -1.61 -4.62
N PRO A 153 3.16 -2.03 -5.11
CA PRO A 153 1.92 -1.32 -4.81
C PRO A 153 1.57 -1.43 -3.33
N CYS A 154 1.03 -0.35 -2.76
CA CYS A 154 0.73 -0.23 -1.33
C CYS A 154 -0.13 -1.40 -0.83
N LEU A 155 -1.20 -1.73 -1.53
CA LEU A 155 -2.15 -2.80 -1.16
C LEU A 155 -1.54 -4.20 -1.09
N THR A 156 -0.34 -4.40 -1.68
CA THR A 156 0.35 -5.71 -1.67
C THR A 156 1.38 -5.85 -0.56
N ALA A 157 1.78 -4.74 0.06
CA ALA A 157 2.86 -4.72 1.04
C ALA A 157 2.46 -5.34 2.39
N PHE A 158 3.40 -6.08 2.98
CA PHE A 158 3.29 -6.74 4.27
C PHE A 158 4.65 -6.70 4.96
N LEU A 159 4.74 -6.03 6.11
CA LEU A 159 6.00 -5.68 6.75
C LEU A 159 6.03 -6.10 8.22
N HIS A 160 7.11 -6.73 8.64
CA HIS A 160 7.36 -6.91 10.08
C HIS A 160 7.60 -5.55 10.75
N ARG A 161 7.03 -5.35 11.93
CA ARG A 161 7.10 -4.08 12.69
C ARG A 161 8.54 -3.58 12.89
N SER A 162 9.50 -4.49 13.09
CA SER A 162 10.88 -4.13 13.35
C SER A 162 11.53 -3.35 12.20
N CYS A 163 11.16 -3.63 10.94
CA CYS A 163 11.72 -2.90 9.80
C CYS A 163 11.11 -1.50 9.60
N VAL A 164 9.92 -1.28 10.14
CA VAL A 164 9.27 0.03 10.15
C VAL A 164 9.84 0.91 11.29
N GLY A 165 9.97 0.37 12.50
CA GLY A 165 10.55 1.07 13.65
C GLY A 165 9.96 2.48 13.83
N LYS A 166 10.84 3.50 13.81
CA LYS A 166 10.46 4.92 13.90
C LYS A 166 10.18 5.58 12.55
N LEU A 167 10.33 4.86 11.44
CA LEU A 167 10.05 5.41 10.11
C LEU A 167 8.57 5.72 9.96
N ARG A 168 8.28 6.82 9.26
CA ARG A 168 6.90 7.25 8.97
C ARG A 168 6.81 7.70 7.51
N PHE A 169 5.61 7.59 6.96
CA PHE A 169 5.31 8.16 5.66
C PHE A 169 5.55 9.68 5.69
N VAL A 170 6.13 10.21 4.64
CA VAL A 170 6.26 11.65 4.45
C VAL A 170 5.28 12.11 3.38
N PRO A 171 4.61 13.26 3.54
CA PRO A 171 3.77 13.84 2.49
C PRO A 171 4.64 14.13 1.25
N ALA A 172 4.51 13.27 0.25
CA ALA A 172 5.26 13.34 -0.99
C ALA A 172 4.41 12.79 -2.14
N PRO A 173 4.70 13.14 -3.38
CA PRO A 173 4.18 12.39 -4.51
C PRO A 173 4.63 10.93 -4.38
N LYS A 174 3.71 9.97 -4.49
CA LYS A 174 4.00 8.53 -4.27
C LYS A 174 4.61 8.27 -2.87
N GLU A 175 3.89 8.65 -1.84
CA GLU A 175 4.32 8.54 -0.44
C GLU A 175 4.66 7.10 -0.02
N ASP A 176 3.96 6.11 -0.58
CA ASP A 176 4.23 4.67 -0.40
C ASP A 176 5.60 4.28 -0.97
N TYR A 177 5.87 4.69 -2.21
CA TYR A 177 7.16 4.46 -2.85
C TYR A 177 8.32 5.06 -2.06
N VAL A 178 8.18 6.30 -1.56
CA VAL A 178 9.20 6.94 -0.71
C VAL A 178 9.39 6.15 0.59
N PHE A 179 8.31 5.67 1.18
CA PHE A 179 8.37 4.87 2.41
C PHE A 179 9.08 3.52 2.18
N TRP A 180 8.82 2.86 1.06
CA TRP A 180 9.55 1.63 0.70
C TRP A 180 11.05 1.89 0.50
N LEU A 181 11.42 3.00 -0.11
CA LEU A 181 12.84 3.36 -0.24
C LEU A 181 13.50 3.55 1.12
N LEU A 182 12.85 4.20 2.09
CA LEU A 182 13.37 4.37 3.44
C LEU A 182 13.61 3.02 4.15
N ILE A 183 12.69 2.08 4.00
CA ILE A 183 12.82 0.73 4.57
C ILE A 183 13.94 -0.05 3.89
N LEU A 184 13.98 -0.07 2.57
CA LEU A 184 14.97 -0.84 1.81
C LEU A 184 16.40 -0.29 1.92
N LYS A 185 16.58 0.97 2.33
CA LYS A 185 17.90 1.54 2.69
C LYS A 185 18.53 0.85 3.89
N GLN A 186 17.76 0.20 4.75
CA GLN A 186 18.26 -0.58 5.88
C GLN A 186 18.86 -1.93 5.47
N ALA A 187 19.22 -2.11 4.20
CA ALA A 187 19.69 -3.37 3.61
C ALA A 187 18.65 -4.50 3.64
N ILE A 188 17.37 -4.16 3.80
CA ILE A 188 16.25 -5.10 3.72
C ILE A 188 16.00 -5.43 2.25
N VAL A 189 15.62 -6.68 2.00
CA VAL A 189 15.13 -7.15 0.69
C VAL A 189 13.65 -7.46 0.83
N ALA A 190 12.85 -6.98 -0.11
CA ALA A 190 11.44 -7.33 -0.21
C ALA A 190 11.27 -8.56 -1.11
N TYR A 191 10.39 -9.48 -0.74
CA TYR A 191 10.15 -10.75 -1.44
C TYR A 191 8.69 -10.89 -1.87
N ASN A 192 8.47 -11.33 -3.10
CA ASN A 192 7.15 -11.59 -3.65
C ASN A 192 6.71 -13.02 -3.32
N THR A 193 5.48 -13.20 -2.83
CA THR A 193 4.88 -14.53 -2.67
C THR A 193 4.66 -15.25 -3.99
N ASN A 194 4.73 -14.54 -5.12
CA ASN A 194 4.40 -14.98 -6.48
C ASN A 194 2.93 -15.40 -6.67
N THR A 195 2.08 -15.11 -5.69
CA THR A 195 0.63 -15.31 -5.75
C THR A 195 -0.10 -13.98 -5.94
N THR A 196 -1.28 -14.00 -6.55
CA THR A 196 -2.16 -12.84 -6.67
C THR A 196 -3.03 -12.78 -5.44
N LEU A 197 -2.87 -11.75 -4.62
CA LEU A 197 -3.52 -11.65 -3.30
C LEU A 197 -4.32 -10.36 -3.09
N ALA A 198 -4.28 -9.43 -4.05
CA ALA A 198 -4.94 -8.14 -3.93
C ALA A 198 -5.58 -7.71 -5.25
N LEU A 199 -6.63 -6.89 -5.16
CA LEU A 199 -7.40 -6.37 -6.27
C LEU A 199 -7.28 -4.83 -6.25
N TYR A 200 -6.58 -4.29 -7.23
CA TYR A 200 -6.35 -2.86 -7.40
C TYR A 200 -7.46 -2.24 -8.25
N ARG A 201 -8.16 -1.24 -7.72
CA ARG A 201 -9.22 -0.54 -8.44
C ARG A 201 -8.65 0.50 -9.40
N ASP A 202 -8.94 0.32 -10.69
CA ASP A 202 -8.52 1.25 -11.74
C ASP A 202 -9.62 2.32 -11.92
N SER A 203 -9.40 3.50 -11.34
CA SER A 203 -10.32 4.63 -11.50
C SER A 203 -9.78 5.65 -12.51
N LEU A 204 -10.64 6.19 -13.37
CA LEU A 204 -10.28 7.24 -14.34
C LEU A 204 -9.71 8.50 -13.67
N ALA A 205 -10.08 8.76 -12.41
CA ALA A 205 -9.60 9.87 -11.59
C ALA A 205 -8.31 9.54 -10.79
N SER A 206 -7.68 8.38 -11.05
CA SER A 206 -6.47 7.95 -10.34
C SER A 206 -5.34 8.96 -10.51
N ARG A 207 -4.65 9.28 -9.40
CA ARG A 207 -3.44 10.15 -9.38
C ARG A 207 -2.32 9.64 -10.31
N SER A 208 -2.40 8.41 -10.76
CA SER A 208 -1.45 7.79 -11.70
C SER A 208 -1.78 8.01 -13.19
N SER A 209 -2.86 8.70 -13.53
CA SER A 209 -3.28 8.93 -14.91
C SER A 209 -2.39 9.94 -15.66
N ASP A 210 -1.87 10.97 -14.99
CA ASP A 210 -0.98 11.97 -15.59
C ASP A 210 0.48 11.46 -15.64
N LYS A 211 0.89 11.01 -16.84
CA LYS A 211 2.24 10.44 -17.06
C LYS A 211 3.36 11.46 -16.94
N VAL A 212 3.11 12.72 -17.32
CA VAL A 212 4.11 13.80 -17.23
C VAL A 212 4.34 14.13 -15.76
N ALA A 213 3.28 14.27 -14.99
CA ALA A 213 3.39 14.45 -13.54
C ALA A 213 4.10 13.27 -12.88
N MET A 214 3.82 12.03 -13.30
CA MET A 214 4.51 10.84 -12.80
C MET A 214 6.02 10.87 -13.04
N LEU A 215 6.46 11.29 -14.24
CA LEU A 215 7.89 11.44 -14.55
C LEU A 215 8.55 12.54 -13.73
N LYS A 216 7.91 13.72 -13.63
CA LYS A 216 8.39 14.81 -12.78
C LYS A 216 8.50 14.40 -11.30
N ASN A 217 7.51 13.68 -10.80
CA ASN A 217 7.51 13.17 -9.43
C ASN A 217 8.63 12.15 -9.22
N GLN A 218 8.85 11.24 -10.16
CA GLN A 218 9.94 10.27 -10.10
C GLN A 218 11.31 10.98 -10.07
N TRP A 219 11.51 11.97 -10.93
CA TRP A 219 12.73 12.79 -10.93
C TRP A 219 12.93 13.49 -9.59
N LYS A 220 11.87 14.14 -9.05
CA LYS A 220 11.92 14.82 -7.76
C LYS A 220 12.33 13.88 -6.63
N ILE A 221 11.78 12.67 -6.61
CA ILE A 221 12.13 11.68 -5.58
C ILE A 221 13.59 11.24 -5.76
N VAL A 222 13.99 10.78 -6.93
CA VAL A 222 15.34 10.23 -7.15
C VAL A 222 16.41 11.30 -6.95
N ARG A 223 16.22 12.49 -7.53
CA ARG A 223 17.23 13.54 -7.56
C ARG A 223 17.28 14.38 -6.28
N HIS A 224 16.12 14.73 -5.71
CA HIS A 224 16.04 15.69 -4.60
C HIS A 224 15.80 15.02 -3.25
N LEU A 225 14.91 14.05 -3.15
CA LEU A 225 14.66 13.35 -1.88
C LEU A 225 15.77 12.33 -1.59
N GLU A 226 16.09 11.48 -2.56
CA GLU A 226 17.10 10.44 -2.44
C GLU A 226 18.54 10.96 -2.65
N ARG A 227 18.70 12.18 -3.16
CA ARG A 227 19.97 12.86 -3.43
C ARG A 227 20.95 12.03 -4.29
N VAL A 228 20.40 11.23 -5.18
CA VAL A 228 21.21 10.41 -6.12
C VAL A 228 21.98 11.34 -7.05
N ASN A 229 23.20 10.97 -7.43
CA ASN A 229 24.01 11.77 -8.36
C ASN A 229 23.32 11.92 -9.73
N PHE A 230 23.66 12.96 -10.47
CA PHE A 230 22.94 13.35 -11.70
C PHE A 230 22.92 12.24 -12.75
N PHE A 231 24.07 11.62 -13.04
CA PHE A 231 24.16 10.59 -14.09
C PHE A 231 23.37 9.32 -13.74
N TYR A 232 23.46 8.88 -12.48
CA TYR A 232 22.69 7.73 -12.03
C TYR A 232 21.19 8.05 -11.95
N SER A 233 20.81 9.30 -11.66
CA SER A 233 19.41 9.73 -11.74
C SER A 233 18.86 9.64 -13.18
N LEU A 234 19.63 10.08 -14.17
CA LEU A 234 19.27 9.93 -15.59
C LEU A 234 19.10 8.44 -15.99
N TYR A 235 20.02 7.60 -15.54
CA TYR A 235 19.93 6.15 -15.76
C TYR A 235 18.65 5.56 -15.14
N CYS A 236 18.33 5.92 -13.89
CA CYS A 236 17.09 5.48 -13.24
C CYS A 236 15.84 5.93 -14.01
N MET A 237 15.83 7.17 -14.49
CA MET A 237 14.71 7.72 -15.28
C MET A 237 14.56 7.01 -16.62
N ALA A 238 15.66 6.71 -17.31
CA ALA A 238 15.61 5.95 -18.58
C ALA A 238 14.97 4.57 -18.37
N ILE A 239 15.39 3.84 -17.33
CA ILE A 239 14.79 2.51 -17.00
C ILE A 239 13.32 2.65 -16.60
N TYR A 240 12.98 3.64 -15.79
CA TYR A 240 11.59 3.90 -15.38
C TYR A 240 10.69 4.14 -16.60
N SER A 241 11.13 4.99 -17.54
CA SER A 241 10.41 5.30 -18.77
C SER A 241 10.24 4.07 -19.67
N LEU A 242 11.31 3.28 -19.88
CA LEU A 242 11.26 2.06 -20.68
C LEU A 242 10.28 1.02 -20.09
N LYS A 243 10.25 0.86 -18.76
CA LYS A 243 9.31 -0.05 -18.11
C LYS A 243 7.87 0.48 -18.22
N GLY A 244 7.68 1.79 -18.12
CA GLY A 244 6.37 2.43 -18.35
C GLY A 244 5.84 2.11 -19.75
N LEU A 245 6.66 2.26 -20.79
CA LEU A 245 6.29 1.96 -22.18
C LEU A 245 5.92 0.47 -22.37
N ARG A 246 6.70 -0.46 -21.81
CA ARG A 246 6.42 -1.91 -21.92
C ARG A 246 5.06 -2.33 -21.36
N LYS A 247 4.50 -1.59 -20.39
CA LYS A 247 3.15 -1.86 -19.84
C LYS A 247 2.02 -1.57 -20.84
N TYR A 248 2.30 -0.83 -21.93
CA TYR A 248 1.32 -0.47 -22.96
C TYR A 248 1.44 -1.29 -24.24
N ILE A 249 2.54 -2.04 -24.41
CA ILE A 249 2.79 -2.89 -25.60
C ILE A 249 2.31 -4.33 -25.33
N ARG A 250 1.89 -4.65 -24.11
CA ARG A 250 1.22 -5.88 -23.69
C ARG A 250 -0.21 -5.56 -23.28
#